data_ac365cb66d05a093e67a5c796383cc17
#
_entry.id   ac365cb66d05a093e67a5c796383cc17
#
_cell.length_a   1.000
_cell.length_b   1.000
_cell.length_c   1.000
_cell.angle_alpha   90.00
_cell.angle_beta   90.00
_cell.angle_gamma   90.00
#
_symmetry.space_group_name_H-M   'P 1'
#
loop_
_entity.id
_entity.type
_entity.pdbx_description
1 polymer ?
#
loop_
_entity_poly.entity_id
_entity_poly.type
_entity_poly.pdbx_seq_one_letter_code
_entity_poly.pdbx_strand_id
1 'polypeptide(L)'
;IEQIKALQAKHKAPVSLIGWSRGGIMAREIARQIPDSVRLVITLGSPFADPTANNVGVIWKMLTGEEVPRAPARLKELAKPIPVPATAIYTRADGVVAWRACLEPEGPQAENIEVRSTHIGLGFHAPALWVIADRLAQKWDTWTPFKPRGVVAPFFPRRR
;
A
#
# COMPACT_ATOMS: atom_id res chain seq x y z
N ILE A 1 -4.48 -11.17 12.41
CA ILE A 1 -3.79 -12.35 11.84
C ILE A 1 -4.75 -13.52 11.81
N GLU A 2 -5.37 -13.91 12.91
CA GLU A 2 -6.26 -15.07 12.99
C GLU A 2 -7.42 -15.03 11.98
N GLN A 3 -8.05 -13.86 11.80
CA GLN A 3 -9.10 -13.68 10.79
C GLN A 3 -8.61 -13.95 9.36
N ILE A 4 -7.37 -13.55 9.03
CA ILE A 4 -6.79 -13.77 7.70
C ILE A 4 -6.51 -15.25 7.48
N LYS A 5 -5.95 -15.93 8.48
CA LYS A 5 -5.75 -17.40 8.44
C LYS A 5 -7.07 -18.16 8.31
N ALA A 6 -8.11 -17.71 9.03
CA ALA A 6 -9.43 -18.29 8.91
C ALA A 6 -10.04 -18.10 7.51
N LEU A 7 -9.87 -16.91 6.90
CA LEU A 7 -10.29 -16.65 5.52
C LEU A 7 -9.51 -17.52 4.53
N GLN A 8 -8.20 -17.62 4.67
CA GLN A 8 -7.37 -18.50 3.84
C GLN A 8 -7.84 -19.97 3.93
N ALA A 9 -8.05 -20.46 5.13
CA ALA A 9 -8.52 -21.84 5.35
C ALA A 9 -9.90 -22.07 4.73
N LYS A 10 -10.82 -21.12 4.92
CA LYS A 10 -12.18 -21.18 4.36
C LYS A 10 -12.20 -21.21 2.83
N HIS A 11 -11.40 -20.35 2.19
CA HIS A 11 -11.38 -20.19 0.74
C HIS A 11 -10.29 -20.98 0.05
N LYS A 12 -9.42 -21.68 0.79
CA LYS A 12 -8.28 -22.47 0.31
C LYS A 12 -7.37 -21.65 -0.64
N ALA A 13 -7.24 -20.37 -0.38
CA ALA A 13 -6.47 -19.42 -1.17
C ALA A 13 -5.93 -18.28 -0.31
N PRO A 14 -4.73 -17.74 -0.61
CA PRO A 14 -4.20 -16.59 0.12
C PRO A 14 -5.05 -15.34 -0.12
N VAL A 15 -5.07 -14.46 0.87
CA VAL A 15 -5.93 -13.26 0.94
C VAL A 15 -5.20 -12.05 0.39
N SER A 16 -5.87 -11.24 -0.43
CA SER A 16 -5.35 -9.92 -0.83
C SER A 16 -5.65 -8.89 0.24
N LEU A 17 -4.65 -8.10 0.62
CA LEU A 17 -4.79 -7.04 1.62
C LEU A 17 -4.77 -5.66 0.95
N ILE A 18 -5.75 -4.84 1.27
CA ILE A 18 -5.81 -3.44 0.83
C ILE A 18 -5.79 -2.56 2.07
N GLY A 19 -4.81 -1.66 2.15
CA GLY A 19 -4.66 -0.78 3.29
C GLY A 19 -4.53 0.68 2.89
N TRP A 20 -5.35 1.55 3.48
CA TRP A 20 -5.29 2.99 3.30
C TRP A 20 -4.59 3.65 4.49
N SER A 21 -3.67 4.59 4.22
CA SER A 21 -2.94 5.33 5.25
C SER A 21 -2.27 4.36 6.25
N ARG A 22 -2.55 4.47 7.53
CA ARG A 22 -2.06 3.53 8.57
C ARG A 22 -2.44 2.08 8.29
N GLY A 23 -3.60 1.84 7.68
CA GLY A 23 -4.04 0.48 7.32
C GLY A 23 -3.07 -0.23 6.38
N GLY A 24 -2.39 0.49 5.48
CA GLY A 24 -1.38 -0.10 4.61
C GLY A 24 -0.10 -0.49 5.35
N ILE A 25 0.30 0.26 6.38
CA ILE A 25 1.41 -0.14 7.26
C ILE A 25 1.08 -1.46 7.96
N MET A 26 -0.15 -1.57 8.48
CA MET A 26 -0.63 -2.81 9.12
C MET A 26 -0.69 -3.98 8.14
N ALA A 27 -1.19 -3.77 6.92
CA ALA A 27 -1.24 -4.80 5.88
C ALA A 27 0.15 -5.33 5.52
N ARG A 28 1.15 -4.45 5.42
CA ARG A 28 2.55 -4.84 5.17
C ARG A 28 3.14 -5.65 6.32
N GLU A 29 2.88 -5.25 7.56
CA GLU A 29 3.35 -6.00 8.74
C GLU A 29 2.71 -7.39 8.84
N ILE A 30 1.42 -7.50 8.52
CA ILE A 30 0.75 -8.79 8.44
C ILE A 30 1.39 -9.67 7.37
N ALA A 31 1.66 -9.13 6.17
CA ALA A 31 2.28 -9.86 5.08
C ALA A 31 3.71 -10.36 5.44
N ARG A 32 4.46 -9.62 6.29
CA ARG A 32 5.75 -10.10 6.80
C ARG A 32 5.61 -11.27 7.77
N GLN A 33 4.57 -11.26 8.62
CA GLN A 33 4.37 -12.27 9.66
C GLN A 33 3.77 -13.56 9.12
N ILE A 34 2.90 -13.48 8.10
CA ILE A 34 2.18 -14.62 7.54
C ILE A 34 2.17 -14.57 6.00
N PRO A 35 3.35 -14.56 5.32
CA PRO A 35 3.42 -14.37 3.87
C PRO A 35 2.63 -15.43 3.08
N ASP A 36 2.62 -16.67 3.53
CA ASP A 36 1.90 -17.75 2.86
C ASP A 36 0.37 -17.58 2.88
N SER A 37 -0.12 -16.72 3.76
CA SER A 37 -1.56 -16.39 3.86
C SER A 37 -1.94 -15.16 3.06
N VAL A 38 -0.95 -14.41 2.53
CA VAL A 38 -1.16 -13.13 1.83
C VAL A 38 -0.74 -13.24 0.37
N ARG A 39 -1.69 -13.02 -0.52
CA ARG A 39 -1.49 -13.05 -1.97
C ARG A 39 -0.74 -11.83 -2.49
N LEU A 40 -1.17 -10.65 -2.05
CA LEU A 40 -0.61 -9.35 -2.41
C LEU A 40 -1.05 -8.28 -1.40
N VAL A 41 -0.29 -7.19 -1.35
CA VAL A 41 -0.64 -6.00 -0.59
C VAL A 41 -0.80 -4.81 -1.52
N ILE A 42 -1.92 -4.09 -1.40
CA ILE A 42 -2.13 -2.81 -2.06
C ILE A 42 -2.20 -1.73 -0.97
N THR A 43 -1.37 -0.72 -1.06
CA THR A 43 -1.38 0.41 -0.13
C THR A 43 -1.85 1.69 -0.82
N LEU A 44 -2.60 2.53 -0.11
CA LEU A 44 -3.08 3.83 -0.58
C LEU A 44 -2.59 4.93 0.38
N GLY A 45 -1.68 5.79 -0.07
CA GLY A 45 -1.15 6.88 0.73
C GLY A 45 -0.60 6.45 2.10
N SER A 46 0.11 5.33 2.15
CA SER A 46 0.60 4.72 3.41
C SER A 46 2.07 5.02 3.60
N PRO A 47 2.47 5.82 4.61
CA PRO A 47 3.84 6.30 4.78
C PRO A 47 4.74 5.28 5.49
N PHE A 48 4.93 4.09 4.95
CA PHE A 48 5.72 3.01 5.55
C PHE A 48 7.23 3.17 5.34
N ALA A 49 7.67 3.89 4.29
CA ALA A 49 9.10 4.05 4.01
C ALA A 49 9.77 5.07 4.94
N ASP A 50 9.04 6.09 5.36
CA ASP A 50 9.46 7.05 6.38
C ASP A 50 8.25 7.60 7.14
N PRO A 51 7.79 6.90 8.17
CA PRO A 51 6.68 7.37 9.00
C PRO A 51 6.95 8.69 9.76
N THR A 52 8.20 9.16 9.79
CA THR A 52 8.58 10.41 10.49
C THR A 52 8.62 11.62 9.56
N ALA A 53 8.70 11.41 8.25
CA ALA A 53 8.70 12.50 7.28
C ALA A 53 7.29 13.09 7.17
N ASN A 54 7.04 14.21 7.79
CA ASN A 54 5.88 15.09 7.71
C ASN A 54 4.96 15.16 8.94
N ASN A 55 3.78 15.72 8.72
CA ASN A 55 2.65 15.84 9.66
C ASN A 55 2.14 14.49 10.21
N VAL A 56 2.81 13.38 9.88
CA VAL A 56 2.48 12.03 10.36
C VAL A 56 2.51 11.95 11.88
N GLY A 57 3.41 12.68 12.54
CA GLY A 57 3.40 12.77 14.00
C GLY A 57 2.09 13.31 14.54
N VAL A 58 1.53 14.33 13.88
CA VAL A 58 0.23 14.92 14.24
C VAL A 58 -0.89 13.91 13.98
N ILE A 59 -0.86 13.24 12.83
CA ILE A 59 -1.90 12.27 12.46
C ILE A 59 -1.81 11.01 13.29
N TRP A 60 -0.60 10.51 13.55
CA TRP A 60 -0.40 9.38 14.45
C TRP A 60 -0.96 9.69 15.82
N LYS A 61 -0.62 10.85 16.40
CA LYS A 61 -1.14 11.31 17.69
C LYS A 61 -2.66 11.49 17.67
N MET A 62 -3.20 12.00 16.56
CA MET A 62 -4.64 12.19 16.37
C MET A 62 -5.41 10.86 16.30
N LEU A 63 -4.80 9.81 15.70
CA LEU A 63 -5.43 8.51 15.49
C LEU A 63 -5.19 7.51 16.64
N THR A 64 -4.11 7.66 17.40
CA THR A 64 -3.73 6.69 18.43
C THR A 64 -3.73 7.27 19.83
N GLY A 65 -3.74 8.60 19.97
CA GLY A 65 -3.45 9.29 21.23
C GLY A 65 -1.97 9.22 21.66
N GLU A 66 -1.12 8.51 20.92
CA GLU A 66 0.28 8.27 21.23
C GLU A 66 1.22 9.01 20.29
N GLU A 67 2.45 9.27 20.71
CA GLU A 67 3.49 9.76 19.83
C GLU A 67 4.01 8.64 18.92
N VAL A 68 4.44 9.01 17.69
CA VAL A 68 5.07 8.05 16.76
C VAL A 68 6.23 7.36 17.49
N PRO A 69 6.27 6.03 17.53
CA PRO A 69 7.40 5.32 18.10
C PRO A 69 8.69 5.75 17.40
N ARG A 70 9.55 6.46 18.10
CA ARG A 70 10.84 6.96 17.57
C ARG A 70 11.96 5.91 17.61
N ALA A 71 11.63 4.62 17.53
CA ALA A 71 12.63 3.57 17.46
C ALA A 71 13.19 3.49 16.03
N PRO A 72 14.40 4.03 15.76
CA PRO A 72 14.96 4.07 14.40
C PRO A 72 15.07 2.69 13.74
N ALA A 73 15.30 1.66 14.54
CA ALA A 73 15.33 0.27 14.06
C ALA A 73 13.98 -0.19 13.50
N ARG A 74 12.87 0.12 14.19
CA ARG A 74 11.53 -0.27 13.71
C ARG A 74 11.14 0.48 12.44
N LEU A 75 11.51 1.75 12.32
CA LEU A 75 11.26 2.53 11.08
C LEU A 75 11.99 1.93 9.89
N LYS A 76 13.24 1.52 10.07
CA LYS A 76 14.01 0.82 9.04
C LYS A 76 13.38 -0.51 8.64
N GLU A 77 12.83 -1.26 9.59
CA GLU A 77 12.12 -2.51 9.29
C GLU A 77 10.83 -2.26 8.48
N LEU A 78 10.06 -1.24 8.81
CA LEU A 78 8.83 -0.87 8.08
C LEU A 78 9.13 -0.52 6.62
N ALA A 79 10.27 0.13 6.34
CA ALA A 79 10.68 0.51 5.00
C ALA A 79 11.17 -0.65 4.13
N LYS A 80 11.55 -1.78 4.71
CA LYS A 80 12.06 -2.95 3.94
C LYS A 80 10.98 -3.51 3.00
N PRO A 81 11.38 -4.10 1.87
CA PRO A 81 10.47 -4.86 1.01
C PRO A 81 9.69 -5.92 1.80
N ILE A 82 8.50 -6.22 1.36
CA ILE A 82 7.70 -7.33 1.88
C ILE A 82 7.86 -8.57 0.98
N PRO A 83 7.71 -9.79 1.52
CA PRO A 83 7.95 -11.02 0.77
C PRO A 83 6.81 -11.44 -0.17
N VAL A 84 5.86 -10.55 -0.43
CA VAL A 84 4.71 -10.79 -1.32
C VAL A 84 4.59 -9.64 -2.32
N PRO A 85 3.88 -9.82 -3.45
CA PRO A 85 3.64 -8.74 -4.40
C PRO A 85 3.06 -7.50 -3.74
N ALA A 86 3.58 -6.33 -4.10
CA ALA A 86 3.23 -5.06 -3.49
C ALA A 86 2.92 -3.98 -4.53
N THR A 87 1.80 -3.29 -4.37
CA THR A 87 1.41 -2.14 -5.18
C THR A 87 1.15 -0.95 -4.28
N ALA A 88 1.98 0.10 -4.37
CA ALA A 88 1.74 1.36 -3.67
C ALA A 88 1.04 2.35 -4.60
N ILE A 89 -0.16 2.77 -4.22
CA ILE A 89 -0.91 3.85 -4.87
C ILE A 89 -0.69 5.13 -4.08
N TYR A 90 -0.17 6.15 -4.73
CA TYR A 90 0.16 7.40 -4.08
C TYR A 90 -0.27 8.62 -4.91
N THR A 91 -0.28 9.78 -4.30
CA THR A 91 -0.52 11.06 -4.96
C THR A 91 0.48 12.10 -4.49
N ARG A 92 1.03 12.89 -5.41
CA ARG A 92 1.93 14.00 -5.05
C ARG A 92 1.21 15.18 -4.40
N ALA A 93 -0.11 15.24 -4.55
CA ALA A 93 -0.96 16.22 -3.89
C ALA A 93 -1.51 15.74 -2.53
N ASP A 94 -0.86 14.74 -1.92
CA ASP A 94 -1.20 14.27 -0.58
C ASP A 94 -0.84 15.34 0.45
N GLY A 95 -1.83 16.04 0.98
CA GLY A 95 -1.62 17.08 1.99
C GLY A 95 -1.40 16.56 3.42
N VAL A 96 -1.41 15.24 3.61
CA VAL A 96 -1.38 14.57 4.92
C VAL A 96 -0.06 13.88 5.16
N VAL A 97 0.42 13.09 4.18
CA VAL A 97 1.69 12.36 4.27
C VAL A 97 2.61 12.73 3.10
N ALA A 98 3.93 12.62 3.30
CA ALA A 98 4.85 12.78 2.19
C ALA A 98 4.68 11.61 1.24
N TRP A 99 4.35 11.90 0.02
CA TRP A 99 4.18 10.88 -1.01
C TRP A 99 5.41 9.97 -1.18
N ARG A 100 6.64 10.53 -0.97
CA ARG A 100 7.87 9.74 -1.01
C ARG A 100 7.95 8.66 0.06
N ALA A 101 7.32 8.89 1.20
CA ALA A 101 7.23 7.91 2.28
C ALA A 101 6.27 6.76 1.97
N CYS A 102 5.46 6.89 0.90
CA CYS A 102 4.50 5.88 0.48
C CYS A 102 5.05 4.93 -0.61
N LEU A 103 6.30 5.09 -1.03
CA LEU A 103 6.86 4.33 -2.15
C LEU A 103 7.42 2.98 -1.70
N GLU A 104 7.03 1.93 -2.43
CA GLU A 104 7.70 0.63 -2.34
C GLU A 104 9.15 0.75 -2.83
N PRO A 105 10.10 0.10 -2.16
CA PRO A 105 11.42 -0.11 -2.73
C PRO A 105 11.34 -0.86 -4.06
N GLU A 106 12.28 -0.60 -4.96
CA GLU A 106 12.36 -1.33 -6.23
C GLU A 106 12.51 -2.83 -5.98
N GLY A 107 11.75 -3.61 -6.75
CA GLY A 107 11.75 -5.06 -6.63
C GLY A 107 10.97 -5.74 -7.76
N PRO A 108 11.19 -7.04 -7.97
CA PRO A 108 10.61 -7.76 -9.11
C PRO A 108 9.08 -7.86 -9.04
N GLN A 109 8.50 -7.74 -7.86
CA GLN A 109 7.05 -7.79 -7.62
C GLN A 109 6.57 -6.56 -6.84
N ALA A 110 7.25 -5.43 -6.99
CA ALA A 110 6.90 -4.16 -6.37
C ALA A 110 6.65 -3.08 -7.43
N GLU A 111 5.61 -2.27 -7.21
CA GLU A 111 5.32 -1.16 -8.11
C GLU A 111 4.75 0.06 -7.36
N ASN A 112 4.99 1.23 -7.94
CA ASN A 112 4.49 2.50 -7.45
C ASN A 112 3.63 3.15 -8.52
N ILE A 113 2.37 3.44 -8.20
CA ILE A 113 1.39 3.99 -9.12
C ILE A 113 0.92 5.36 -8.63
N GLU A 114 1.26 6.38 -9.40
CA GLU A 114 0.81 7.74 -9.13
C GLU A 114 -0.61 7.96 -9.67
N VAL A 115 -1.47 8.55 -8.85
CA VAL A 115 -2.79 9.04 -9.25
C VAL A 115 -2.96 10.50 -8.84
N ARG A 116 -3.86 11.24 -9.51
CA ARG A 116 -4.15 12.65 -9.18
C ARG A 116 -5.31 12.72 -8.20
N SER A 117 -5.00 12.70 -6.91
CA SER A 117 -5.98 12.69 -5.82
C SER A 117 -5.48 13.50 -4.63
N THR A 118 -6.22 13.49 -3.55
CA THR A 118 -5.80 13.90 -2.20
C THR A 118 -5.66 12.67 -1.32
N HIS A 119 -5.11 12.81 -0.11
CA HIS A 119 -5.00 11.70 0.84
C HIS A 119 -6.36 11.02 1.09
N ILE A 120 -7.36 11.83 1.46
CA ILE A 120 -8.72 11.34 1.72
C ILE A 120 -9.36 10.81 0.44
N GLY A 121 -9.14 11.50 -0.69
CA GLY A 121 -9.69 11.12 -1.98
C GLY A 121 -9.23 9.75 -2.48
N LEU A 122 -8.03 9.29 -2.11
CA LEU A 122 -7.49 8.01 -2.58
C LEU A 122 -8.44 6.82 -2.39
N GLY A 123 -9.20 6.80 -1.29
CA GLY A 123 -10.15 5.72 -1.00
C GLY A 123 -11.37 5.67 -1.92
N PHE A 124 -11.65 6.75 -2.66
CA PHE A 124 -12.84 6.90 -3.51
C PHE A 124 -12.50 7.30 -4.95
N HIS A 125 -11.21 7.44 -5.27
CA HIS A 125 -10.74 7.93 -6.56
C HIS A 125 -10.85 6.86 -7.63
N ALA A 126 -11.63 7.09 -8.68
CA ALA A 126 -11.89 6.10 -9.72
C ALA A 126 -10.62 5.49 -10.34
N PRO A 127 -9.54 6.24 -10.70
CA PRO A 127 -8.28 5.65 -11.12
C PRO A 127 -7.62 4.75 -10.07
N ALA A 128 -7.68 5.09 -8.76
CA ALA A 128 -7.15 4.23 -7.72
C ALA A 128 -7.94 2.93 -7.61
N LEU A 129 -9.27 3.01 -7.63
CA LEU A 129 -10.15 1.85 -7.65
C LEU A 129 -9.94 0.97 -8.88
N TRP A 130 -9.64 1.58 -10.05
CA TRP A 130 -9.28 0.85 -11.25
C TRP A 130 -8.00 0.04 -11.07
N VAL A 131 -6.96 0.64 -10.49
CA VAL A 131 -5.72 -0.08 -10.15
C VAL A 131 -6.01 -1.25 -9.22
N ILE A 132 -6.78 -1.01 -8.15
CA ILE A 132 -7.15 -2.07 -7.21
C ILE A 132 -7.85 -3.22 -7.94
N ALA A 133 -8.84 -2.93 -8.78
CA ALA A 133 -9.57 -3.95 -9.54
C ALA A 133 -8.65 -4.73 -10.48
N ASP A 134 -7.76 -4.06 -11.20
CA ASP A 134 -6.78 -4.68 -12.09
C ASP A 134 -5.83 -5.62 -11.31
N ARG A 135 -5.32 -5.19 -10.15
CA ARG A 135 -4.45 -6.01 -9.31
C ARG A 135 -5.18 -7.23 -8.76
N LEU A 136 -6.42 -7.06 -8.32
CA LEU A 136 -7.23 -8.17 -7.82
C LEU A 136 -7.63 -9.16 -8.92
N ALA A 137 -7.76 -8.73 -10.16
CA ALA A 137 -8.10 -9.57 -11.30
C ALA A 137 -6.95 -10.45 -11.80
N GLN A 138 -5.70 -10.18 -11.41
CA GLN A 138 -4.57 -11.04 -11.78
C GLN A 138 -4.71 -12.44 -11.17
N LYS A 139 -4.25 -13.45 -11.90
CA LYS A 139 -4.10 -14.81 -11.33
C LYS A 139 -3.13 -14.77 -10.15
N TRP A 140 -3.39 -15.54 -9.12
CA TRP A 140 -2.65 -15.47 -7.86
C TRP A 140 -1.17 -15.88 -7.96
N ASP A 141 -0.81 -16.67 -8.95
CA ASP A 141 0.54 -17.18 -9.23
C ASP A 141 1.30 -16.35 -10.28
N THR A 142 0.65 -15.33 -10.84
CA THR A 142 1.25 -14.46 -11.84
C THR A 142 1.24 -13.01 -11.37
N TRP A 143 2.37 -12.34 -11.48
CA TRP A 143 2.45 -10.91 -11.23
C TRP A 143 3.00 -10.17 -12.44
N THR A 144 2.28 -9.15 -12.88
CA THR A 144 2.73 -8.24 -13.94
C THR A 144 2.47 -6.80 -13.52
N PRO A 145 3.40 -5.86 -13.80
CA PRO A 145 3.19 -4.46 -13.45
C PRO A 145 1.93 -3.87 -14.09
N PHE A 146 1.28 -2.96 -13.38
CA PHE A 146 0.16 -2.19 -13.92
C PHE A 146 0.60 -1.33 -15.10
N LYS A 147 -0.16 -1.43 -16.19
CA LYS A 147 0.03 -0.60 -17.40
C LYS A 147 -1.32 0.01 -17.78
N PRO A 148 -1.55 1.30 -17.52
CA PRO A 148 -2.79 1.94 -17.96
C PRO A 148 -2.88 1.90 -19.48
N ARG A 149 -4.01 1.43 -20.03
CA ARG A 149 -4.24 1.26 -21.47
C ARG A 149 -5.60 1.83 -21.85
N GLY A 150 -5.75 2.14 -23.14
CA GLY A 150 -7.02 2.60 -23.72
C GLY A 150 -7.54 3.85 -23.02
N VAL A 151 -8.84 3.88 -22.78
CA VAL A 151 -9.56 5.05 -22.23
C VAL A 151 -9.15 5.47 -20.83
N VAL A 152 -8.49 4.60 -20.06
CA VAL A 152 -8.04 4.93 -18.71
C VAL A 152 -6.64 5.55 -18.66
N ALA A 153 -5.83 5.37 -19.70
CA ALA A 153 -4.45 5.86 -19.73
C ALA A 153 -4.30 7.37 -19.45
N PRO A 154 -5.18 8.27 -19.94
CA PRO A 154 -5.07 9.72 -19.67
C PRO A 154 -5.24 10.11 -18.19
N PHE A 155 -5.87 9.26 -17.37
CA PHE A 155 -6.09 9.54 -15.96
C PHE A 155 -4.86 9.29 -15.09
N PHE A 156 -3.83 8.65 -15.63
CA PHE A 156 -2.57 8.39 -14.94
C PHE A 156 -1.49 9.38 -15.40
N PRO A 157 -0.70 9.93 -14.46
CA PRO A 157 0.46 10.73 -14.83
C PRO A 157 1.44 9.93 -15.71
N ARG A 158 2.00 10.58 -16.74
CA ARG A 158 3.06 9.96 -17.54
C ARG A 158 4.29 9.76 -16.64
N ARG A 159 4.85 8.57 -16.61
CA ARG A 159 6.16 8.35 -15.99
C ARG A 159 7.18 9.25 -16.71
N ARG A 160 7.76 10.19 -15.95
CA ARG A 160 8.92 10.97 -16.40
C ARG A 160 10.19 10.23 -16.07
#